data_94166cfcb4d108b2f8038bdf3f7d6519
#
_entry.id   94166cfcb4d108b2f8038bdf3f7d6519
#
_cell.length_a   1.000
_cell.length_b   1.000
_cell.length_c   1.000
_cell.angle_alpha   90.00
_cell.angle_beta   90.00
_cell.angle_gamma   90.00
#
_symmetry.space_group_name_H-M   'P 1'
#
loop_
_entity.id
_entity.type
_entity.pdbx_description
1 polymer ?
#
loop_
_entity_poly.entity_id
_entity_poly.type
_entity_poly.pdbx_seq_one_letter_code
_entity_poly.pdbx_strand_id
1 'polypeptide(L)'
;MAIMQEIETKLQKGISVSTDEEVYYALLELVKDKAEKKVSNKGKKKLYYISAEFLIGKLLSNNLINLGIYDEVKETLEKNGKSLAEIEEIELEPSLGNGGLGRLAACFIDSIATLGPNGDGVGLNYHYGLFKQVFENNLQKETPNPWITKESWLTKTDITYPVSFGGFTVQSRLYDIDVVGYNNRTTKLHLFDIESVDESIVGDTIDFDKDDIKKNLTLFLY
;
A
#
# COMPACT_ATOMS: atom_id res chain seq x y z
N MET A 1 25.11 4.40 13.28
CA MET A 1 24.76 3.83 14.62
C MET A 1 23.29 4.04 14.96
N ALA A 2 22.71 5.20 14.65
CA ALA A 2 21.29 5.45 14.96
C ALA A 2 20.32 4.54 14.20
N ILE A 3 20.47 4.41 12.88
CA ILE A 3 19.54 3.61 12.06
C ILE A 3 19.63 2.10 12.38
N MET A 4 20.83 1.59 12.65
CA MET A 4 21.03 0.21 13.07
C MET A 4 20.24 -0.10 14.36
N GLN A 5 20.35 0.77 15.36
CA GLN A 5 19.64 0.61 16.61
C GLN A 5 18.12 0.71 16.46
N GLU A 6 17.64 1.58 15.57
CA GLU A 6 16.22 1.69 15.26
C GLU A 6 15.68 0.38 14.62
N ILE A 7 16.41 -0.20 13.65
CA ILE A 7 16.05 -1.47 13.01
C ILE A 7 16.07 -2.62 14.04
N GLU A 8 17.13 -2.74 14.85
CA GLU A 8 17.25 -3.79 15.85
C GLU A 8 16.19 -3.68 16.96
N THR A 9 15.76 -2.45 17.28
CA THR A 9 14.64 -2.23 18.20
C THR A 9 13.33 -2.81 17.66
N LYS A 10 13.07 -2.65 16.36
CA LYS A 10 11.90 -3.24 15.70
C LYS A 10 12.00 -4.76 15.61
N LEU A 11 13.18 -5.27 15.30
CA LEU A 11 13.47 -6.70 15.24
C LEU A 11 13.46 -7.40 16.59
N GLN A 12 13.73 -6.69 17.69
CA GLN A 12 14.00 -7.21 19.04
C GLN A 12 15.19 -8.21 19.07
N LYS A 13 16.05 -8.18 18.05
CA LYS A 13 17.27 -8.98 17.90
C LYS A 13 18.21 -8.33 16.87
N GLY A 14 19.43 -8.89 16.73
CA GLY A 14 20.40 -8.38 15.78
C GLY A 14 19.99 -8.64 14.32
N ILE A 15 20.35 -7.73 13.42
CA ILE A 15 20.07 -7.82 11.98
C ILE A 15 20.67 -9.09 11.37
N SER A 16 21.93 -9.43 11.73
CA SER A 16 22.65 -10.56 11.17
C SER A 16 22.02 -11.93 11.45
N VAL A 17 21.24 -12.06 12.52
CA VAL A 17 20.55 -13.30 12.90
C VAL A 17 19.08 -13.33 12.52
N SER A 18 18.58 -12.27 11.90
CA SER A 18 17.19 -12.15 11.45
C SER A 18 17.04 -12.70 10.03
N THR A 19 15.85 -13.18 9.67
CA THR A 19 15.52 -13.49 8.28
C THR A 19 15.32 -12.21 7.46
N ASP A 20 15.41 -12.28 6.14
CA ASP A 20 15.18 -11.12 5.28
C ASP A 20 13.75 -10.62 5.37
N GLU A 21 12.78 -11.53 5.56
CA GLU A 21 11.37 -11.20 5.78
C GLU A 21 11.18 -10.42 7.09
N GLU A 22 11.81 -10.84 8.20
CA GLU A 22 11.75 -10.07 9.45
C GLU A 22 12.36 -8.69 9.30
N VAL A 23 13.48 -8.58 8.57
CA VAL A 23 14.12 -7.28 8.29
C VAL A 23 13.22 -6.41 7.42
N TYR A 24 12.55 -6.98 6.43
CA TYR A 24 11.57 -6.25 5.60
C TYR A 24 10.46 -5.63 6.48
N TYR A 25 9.83 -6.42 7.35
CA TYR A 25 8.76 -5.90 8.21
C TYR A 25 9.26 -4.86 9.23
N ALA A 26 10.49 -5.03 9.74
CA ALA A 26 11.10 -4.02 10.61
C ALA A 26 11.36 -2.70 9.87
N LEU A 27 11.79 -2.77 8.60
CA LEU A 27 11.98 -1.58 7.75
C LEU A 27 10.64 -0.93 7.39
N LEU A 28 9.62 -1.71 7.06
CA LEU A 28 8.27 -1.22 6.79
C LEU A 28 7.73 -0.43 7.99
N GLU A 29 7.81 -1.01 9.18
CA GLU A 29 7.38 -0.34 10.41
C GLU A 29 8.19 0.93 10.71
N LEU A 30 9.51 0.86 10.55
CA LEU A 30 10.41 2.01 10.72
C LEU A 30 10.04 3.16 9.77
N VAL A 31 9.78 2.84 8.50
CA VAL A 31 9.37 3.83 7.50
C VAL A 31 8.03 4.45 7.84
N LYS A 32 7.03 3.63 8.24
CA LYS A 32 5.71 4.14 8.69
C LYS A 32 5.86 5.11 9.87
N ASP A 33 6.64 4.75 10.90
CA ASP A 33 6.90 5.61 12.05
C ASP A 33 7.57 6.93 11.66
N LYS A 34 8.49 6.89 10.70
CA LYS A 34 9.18 8.09 10.21
C LYS A 34 8.26 8.95 9.35
N ALA A 35 7.42 8.34 8.52
CA ALA A 35 6.44 9.03 7.69
C ALA A 35 5.40 9.77 8.54
N GLU A 36 4.89 9.16 9.59
CA GLU A 36 3.92 9.76 10.50
C GLU A 36 4.44 11.04 11.18
N LYS A 37 5.76 11.09 11.45
CA LYS A 37 6.43 12.24 12.05
C LYS A 37 6.73 13.38 11.07
N LYS A 38 6.47 13.19 9.77
CA LYS A 38 6.73 14.21 8.75
C LYS A 38 5.71 15.34 8.77
N VAL A 39 6.09 16.42 8.14
CA VAL A 39 5.21 17.60 8.03
C VAL A 39 4.13 17.32 7.00
N SER A 40 2.88 17.29 7.45
CA SER A 40 1.76 17.25 6.53
C SER A 40 1.57 18.59 5.82
N ASN A 41 1.17 18.54 4.56
CA ASN A 41 0.91 19.71 3.76
C ASN A 41 -0.27 20.52 4.31
N LYS A 42 -0.16 21.85 4.33
CA LYS A 42 -1.18 22.75 4.88
C LYS A 42 -1.47 23.89 3.91
N GLY A 43 -2.70 24.37 3.91
CA GLY A 43 -3.11 25.52 3.10
C GLY A 43 -4.57 25.89 3.34
N LYS A 44 -4.97 27.08 2.87
CA LYS A 44 -6.37 27.56 3.02
C LYS A 44 -7.38 26.75 2.20
N LYS A 45 -6.94 26.19 1.05
CA LYS A 45 -7.75 25.32 0.21
C LYS A 45 -7.18 23.92 0.27
N LYS A 46 -8.04 22.91 0.27
CA LYS A 46 -7.66 21.51 0.18
C LYS A 46 -8.01 20.96 -1.20
N LEU A 47 -7.05 20.27 -1.81
CA LEU A 47 -7.19 19.55 -3.06
C LEU A 47 -7.49 18.09 -2.75
N TYR A 48 -8.46 17.50 -3.42
CA TYR A 48 -8.66 16.06 -3.43
C TYR A 48 -8.45 15.55 -4.85
N TYR A 49 -7.46 14.67 -5.03
CA TYR A 49 -7.24 13.98 -6.28
C TYR A 49 -7.98 12.65 -6.24
N ILE A 50 -9.09 12.57 -6.97
CA ILE A 50 -9.97 11.40 -6.98
C ILE A 50 -9.66 10.57 -8.21
N SER A 51 -9.32 9.29 -8.03
CA SER A 51 -9.09 8.33 -9.11
C SER A 51 -9.55 6.94 -8.69
N ALA A 52 -10.03 6.15 -9.65
CA ALA A 52 -10.32 4.75 -9.42
C ALA A 52 -9.03 3.93 -9.19
N GLU A 53 -7.91 4.35 -9.78
CA GLU A 53 -6.64 3.64 -9.71
C GLU A 53 -5.51 4.54 -9.22
N PHE A 54 -4.54 3.93 -8.48
CA PHE A 54 -3.27 4.55 -8.09
C PHE A 54 -2.14 3.53 -8.24
N LEU A 55 -1.48 3.50 -9.39
CA LEU A 55 -0.34 2.59 -9.65
C LEU A 55 0.93 3.15 -8.99
N ILE A 56 1.02 3.00 -7.67
CA ILE A 56 2.09 3.59 -6.85
C ILE A 56 3.38 2.77 -6.86
N GLY A 57 3.32 1.48 -7.22
CA GLY A 57 4.47 0.58 -7.23
C GLY A 57 4.91 0.14 -5.82
N LYS A 58 6.07 -0.51 -5.74
CA LYS A 58 6.73 -0.84 -4.47
C LYS A 58 7.17 0.44 -3.76
N LEU A 59 6.99 0.50 -2.45
CA LEU A 59 7.15 1.73 -1.67
C LEU A 59 8.42 1.77 -0.81
N LEU A 60 9.02 0.63 -0.48
CA LEU A 60 10.14 0.58 0.47
C LEU A 60 11.30 1.48 0.01
N SER A 61 11.89 1.21 -1.15
CA SER A 61 12.99 2.02 -1.68
C SER A 61 12.62 3.46 -1.91
N ASN A 62 11.44 3.70 -2.51
CA ASN A 62 10.94 5.06 -2.75
C ASN A 62 10.88 5.86 -1.45
N ASN A 63 10.33 5.26 -0.41
CA ASN A 63 10.19 5.91 0.89
C ASN A 63 11.54 6.11 1.59
N LEU A 64 12.45 5.14 1.54
CA LEU A 64 13.80 5.28 2.09
C LEU A 64 14.57 6.43 1.41
N ILE A 65 14.46 6.56 0.08
CA ILE A 65 15.06 7.66 -0.68
C ILE A 65 14.46 9.00 -0.28
N ASN A 66 13.14 9.11 -0.25
CA ASN A 66 12.42 10.34 0.08
C ASN A 66 12.61 10.76 1.55
N LEU A 67 12.84 9.79 2.44
CA LEU A 67 13.23 10.04 3.83
C LEU A 67 14.71 10.42 3.99
N GLY A 68 15.53 10.23 2.94
CA GLY A 68 16.97 10.53 2.95
C GLY A 68 17.80 9.54 3.77
N ILE A 69 17.33 8.31 3.96
CA ILE A 69 17.98 7.27 4.76
C ILE A 69 18.35 6.02 3.97
N TYR A 70 18.13 6.01 2.64
CA TYR A 70 18.37 4.84 1.79
C TYR A 70 19.81 4.33 1.90
N ASP A 71 20.80 5.19 1.73
CA ASP A 71 22.21 4.79 1.76
C ASP A 71 22.62 4.29 3.15
N GLU A 72 22.15 4.95 4.24
CA GLU A 72 22.45 4.53 5.60
C GLU A 72 21.86 3.16 5.93
N VAL A 73 20.62 2.89 5.49
CA VAL A 73 19.98 1.57 5.62
C VAL A 73 20.75 0.53 4.84
N LYS A 74 21.04 0.79 3.56
CA LYS A 74 21.79 -0.11 2.70
C LYS A 74 23.14 -0.51 3.29
N GLU A 75 23.95 0.47 3.68
CA GLU A 75 25.25 0.22 4.32
C GLU A 75 25.12 -0.56 5.64
N THR A 76 24.08 -0.27 6.42
CA THR A 76 23.84 -0.96 7.69
C THR A 76 23.52 -2.44 7.44
N LEU A 77 22.70 -2.73 6.45
CA LEU A 77 22.33 -4.10 6.07
C LEU A 77 23.56 -4.85 5.53
N GLU A 78 24.33 -4.26 4.62
CA GLU A 78 25.56 -4.86 4.05
C GLU A 78 26.59 -5.20 5.15
N LYS A 79 26.80 -4.32 6.14
CA LYS A 79 27.68 -4.57 7.29
C LYS A 79 27.21 -5.74 8.16
N ASN A 80 25.93 -6.09 8.10
CA ASN A 80 25.32 -7.21 8.82
C ASN A 80 25.09 -8.44 7.92
N GLY A 81 25.67 -8.47 6.70
CA GLY A 81 25.59 -9.60 5.78
C GLY A 81 24.23 -9.74 5.08
N LYS A 82 23.48 -8.64 4.95
CA LYS A 82 22.17 -8.58 4.29
C LYS A 82 22.21 -7.71 3.04
N SER A 83 21.34 -8.00 2.08
CA SER A 83 21.16 -7.24 0.84
C SER A 83 19.84 -6.50 0.85
N LEU A 84 19.86 -5.17 0.75
CA LEU A 84 18.63 -4.39 0.63
C LEU A 84 17.84 -4.81 -0.62
N ALA A 85 18.51 -5.09 -1.73
CA ALA A 85 17.86 -5.51 -2.97
C ALA A 85 17.09 -6.83 -2.83
N GLU A 86 17.63 -7.80 -2.07
CA GLU A 86 16.94 -9.06 -1.79
C GLU A 86 15.75 -8.86 -0.86
N ILE A 87 15.89 -7.97 0.11
CA ILE A 87 14.80 -7.62 1.05
C ILE A 87 13.66 -6.89 0.31
N GLU A 88 13.96 -6.02 -0.65
CA GLU A 88 12.97 -5.33 -1.49
C GLU A 88 12.12 -6.28 -2.35
N GLU A 89 12.67 -7.46 -2.71
CA GLU A 89 11.90 -8.46 -3.46
C GLU A 89 10.77 -9.10 -2.64
N ILE A 90 10.86 -9.05 -1.31
CA ILE A 90 9.82 -9.58 -0.40
C ILE A 90 8.57 -8.70 -0.41
N GLU A 91 8.73 -7.40 -0.75
CA GLU A 91 7.62 -6.47 -0.79
C GLU A 91 6.55 -6.89 -1.79
N LEU A 92 5.33 -7.06 -1.30
CA LEU A 92 4.16 -7.20 -2.16
C LEU A 92 3.75 -5.81 -2.67
N GLU A 93 3.78 -5.64 -3.99
CA GLU A 93 3.37 -4.39 -4.62
C GLU A 93 1.88 -4.11 -4.35
N PRO A 94 1.53 -2.91 -3.83
CA PRO A 94 0.15 -2.52 -3.69
C PRO A 94 -0.60 -2.58 -5.02
N SER A 95 -1.56 -3.49 -5.12
CA SER A 95 -2.31 -3.75 -6.36
C SER A 95 -3.49 -2.77 -6.50
N LEU A 96 -3.18 -1.51 -6.77
CA LEU A 96 -4.12 -0.38 -6.79
C LEU A 96 -4.26 0.28 -8.16
N GLY A 97 -3.62 -0.25 -9.19
CA GLY A 97 -3.68 0.28 -10.53
C GLY A 97 -2.88 -0.58 -11.52
N ASN A 98 -3.21 -0.51 -12.81
CA ASN A 98 -2.57 -1.36 -13.83
C ASN A 98 -2.20 -0.63 -15.12
N GLY A 99 -2.49 0.63 -15.26
CA GLY A 99 -2.27 1.35 -16.52
C GLY A 99 -2.02 2.84 -16.38
N GLY A 100 -2.20 3.55 -17.48
CA GLY A 100 -1.92 4.98 -17.60
C GLY A 100 -2.71 5.86 -16.65
N LEU A 101 -3.99 5.52 -16.39
CA LEU A 101 -4.83 6.22 -15.43
C LEU A 101 -4.22 6.14 -14.03
N GLY A 102 -3.91 4.93 -13.57
CA GLY A 102 -3.32 4.70 -12.26
C GLY A 102 -1.94 5.31 -12.11
N ARG A 103 -1.09 5.23 -13.15
CA ARG A 103 0.24 5.84 -13.11
C ARG A 103 0.20 7.36 -13.08
N LEU A 104 -0.72 7.98 -13.82
CA LEU A 104 -0.91 9.43 -13.78
C LEU A 104 -1.33 9.87 -12.36
N ALA A 105 -2.28 9.18 -11.75
CA ALA A 105 -2.71 9.45 -10.39
C ALA A 105 -1.58 9.30 -9.37
N ALA A 106 -0.74 8.27 -9.50
CA ALA A 106 0.45 8.07 -8.67
C ALA A 106 1.44 9.23 -8.79
N CYS A 107 1.72 9.71 -10.01
CA CYS A 107 2.59 10.86 -10.23
C CYS A 107 2.03 12.14 -9.62
N PHE A 108 0.71 12.35 -9.69
CA PHE A 108 0.10 13.54 -9.09
C PHE A 108 0.10 13.50 -7.56
N ILE A 109 -0.18 12.34 -6.94
CA ILE A 109 -0.14 12.25 -5.47
C ILE A 109 1.28 12.41 -4.93
N ASP A 110 2.30 11.87 -5.61
CA ASP A 110 3.70 12.10 -5.30
C ASP A 110 4.07 13.59 -5.43
N SER A 111 3.61 14.25 -6.48
CA SER A 111 3.81 15.70 -6.67
C SER A 111 3.12 16.52 -5.58
N ILE A 112 1.92 16.15 -5.14
CA ILE A 112 1.22 16.78 -4.02
C ILE A 112 2.07 16.64 -2.74
N ALA A 113 2.57 15.44 -2.45
CA ALA A 113 3.42 15.21 -1.30
C ALA A 113 4.71 16.06 -1.35
N THR A 114 5.38 16.09 -2.50
CA THR A 114 6.68 16.75 -2.69
C THR A 114 6.58 18.27 -2.73
N LEU A 115 5.62 18.83 -3.48
CA LEU A 115 5.50 20.28 -3.69
C LEU A 115 4.79 21.00 -2.54
N GLY A 116 4.01 20.30 -1.74
CA GLY A 116 3.43 20.77 -0.51
C GLY A 116 2.10 21.50 -0.58
N PRO A 117 1.30 21.44 -1.68
CA PRO A 117 -0.07 21.90 -1.58
C PRO A 117 -0.84 21.05 -0.55
N ASN A 118 -1.83 21.64 0.12
CA ASN A 118 -2.72 20.91 1.00
C ASN A 118 -3.65 20.03 0.14
N GLY A 119 -3.30 18.76 -0.01
CA GLY A 119 -4.07 17.85 -0.85
C GLY A 119 -3.89 16.40 -0.45
N ASP A 120 -4.88 15.58 -0.76
CA ASP A 120 -4.88 14.14 -0.53
C ASP A 120 -5.39 13.42 -1.78
N GLY A 121 -4.98 12.15 -1.94
CA GLY A 121 -5.57 11.22 -2.90
C GLY A 121 -6.81 10.54 -2.30
N VAL A 122 -7.77 10.21 -3.15
CA VAL A 122 -8.97 9.45 -2.77
C VAL A 122 -9.24 8.40 -3.84
N GLY A 123 -9.32 7.14 -3.44
CA GLY A 123 -9.50 6.02 -4.35
C GLY A 123 -10.16 4.80 -3.71
N LEU A 124 -10.05 3.68 -4.41
CA LEU A 124 -10.58 2.39 -3.99
C LEU A 124 -9.43 1.49 -3.51
N ASN A 125 -9.71 0.71 -2.48
CA ASN A 125 -8.85 -0.36 -2.03
C ASN A 125 -9.35 -1.67 -2.67
N TYR A 126 -8.58 -2.18 -3.62
CA TYR A 126 -8.90 -3.44 -4.28
C TYR A 126 -8.46 -4.60 -3.40
N HIS A 127 -9.39 -5.16 -2.64
CA HIS A 127 -9.12 -6.17 -1.61
C HIS A 127 -8.35 -7.37 -2.16
N TYR A 128 -8.72 -7.86 -3.33
CA TYR A 128 -8.05 -8.97 -4.03
C TYR A 128 -7.10 -8.51 -5.14
N GLY A 129 -6.80 -7.22 -5.17
CA GLY A 129 -5.93 -6.62 -6.17
C GLY A 129 -6.54 -6.63 -7.56
N LEU A 130 -5.68 -6.38 -8.54
CA LEU A 130 -6.01 -6.33 -9.97
C LEU A 130 -5.56 -7.63 -10.65
N PHE A 131 -5.99 -8.75 -10.20
CA PHE A 131 -5.66 -10.09 -10.67
C PHE A 131 -4.17 -10.36 -10.93
N LYS A 132 -3.67 -11.43 -10.36
CA LYS A 132 -2.35 -11.95 -10.68
C LYS A 132 -2.43 -12.75 -11.97
N GLN A 133 -1.60 -12.41 -12.96
CA GLN A 133 -1.50 -13.16 -14.20
C GLN A 133 -0.58 -14.37 -14.00
N VAL A 134 -1.09 -15.54 -14.31
CA VAL A 134 -0.34 -16.81 -14.27
C VAL A 134 -0.47 -17.54 -15.62
N PHE A 135 0.47 -18.44 -15.90
CA PHE A 135 0.39 -19.29 -17.09
C PHE A 135 0.17 -20.73 -16.67
N GLU A 136 -0.90 -21.32 -17.17
CA GLU A 136 -1.28 -22.71 -16.95
C GLU A 136 -1.61 -23.37 -18.29
N ASN A 137 -0.96 -24.50 -18.58
CA ASN A 137 -1.10 -25.22 -19.85
C ASN A 137 -0.89 -24.33 -21.10
N ASN A 138 0.08 -23.44 -21.06
CA ASN A 138 0.40 -22.42 -22.08
C ASN A 138 -0.72 -21.40 -22.35
N LEU A 139 -1.67 -21.27 -21.45
CA LEU A 139 -2.72 -20.26 -21.49
C LEU A 139 -2.54 -19.28 -20.34
N GLN A 140 -2.81 -18.02 -20.60
CA GLN A 140 -2.89 -16.99 -19.57
C GLN A 140 -4.15 -17.19 -18.74
N LYS A 141 -4.01 -17.06 -17.42
CA LYS A 141 -5.10 -17.18 -16.45
C LYS A 141 -4.96 -16.11 -15.40
N GLU A 142 -6.08 -15.57 -14.98
CA GLU A 142 -6.19 -14.61 -13.88
C GLU A 142 -6.48 -15.33 -12.57
N THR A 143 -5.81 -14.91 -11.51
CA THR A 143 -6.07 -15.40 -10.14
C THR A 143 -6.16 -14.21 -9.19
N PRO A 144 -6.83 -14.35 -8.04
CA PRO A 144 -6.80 -13.32 -7.00
C PRO A 144 -5.37 -12.94 -6.63
N ASN A 145 -5.13 -11.65 -6.38
CA ASN A 145 -3.84 -11.13 -5.94
C ASN A 145 -3.96 -10.58 -4.51
N PRO A 146 -3.88 -11.44 -3.47
CA PRO A 146 -3.99 -11.03 -2.07
C PRO A 146 -2.72 -10.29 -1.66
N TRP A 147 -2.65 -8.99 -1.92
CA TRP A 147 -1.51 -8.14 -1.58
C TRP A 147 -1.61 -7.51 -0.18
N ILE A 148 -2.82 -7.51 0.41
CA ILE A 148 -3.05 -6.99 1.75
C ILE A 148 -2.70 -8.08 2.76
N THR A 149 -1.61 -7.88 3.47
CA THR A 149 -1.17 -8.74 4.57
C THR A 149 -1.45 -8.07 5.91
N LYS A 150 -1.25 -8.80 7.01
CA LYS A 150 -1.41 -8.27 8.37
C LYS A 150 -0.56 -7.01 8.59
N GLU A 151 0.64 -7.00 8.04
CA GLU A 151 1.58 -5.89 8.08
C GLU A 151 1.82 -5.41 6.65
N SER A 152 1.19 -4.33 6.27
CA SER A 152 1.27 -3.74 4.93
C SER A 152 1.43 -2.22 5.02
N TRP A 153 1.58 -1.55 3.87
CA TRP A 153 1.60 -0.09 3.81
C TRP A 153 0.26 0.53 4.20
N LEU A 154 -0.84 -0.24 4.14
CA LEU A 154 -2.16 0.21 4.56
C LEU A 154 -2.23 0.40 6.08
N THR A 155 -2.89 1.46 6.48
CA THR A 155 -3.31 1.70 7.86
C THR A 155 -4.83 1.67 7.91
N LYS A 156 -5.39 0.66 8.58
CA LYS A 156 -6.84 0.56 8.80
C LYS A 156 -7.27 1.66 9.76
N THR A 157 -8.32 2.42 9.40
CA THR A 157 -8.90 3.44 10.27
C THR A 157 -10.20 2.93 10.91
N ASP A 158 -10.70 3.64 11.93
CA ASP A 158 -12.01 3.36 12.53
C ASP A 158 -13.16 4.04 11.79
N ILE A 159 -12.88 4.70 10.66
CA ILE A 159 -13.85 5.47 9.91
C ILE A 159 -14.58 4.55 8.94
N THR A 160 -15.90 4.50 9.04
CA THR A 160 -16.77 3.77 8.12
C THR A 160 -17.90 4.67 7.62
N TYR A 161 -18.38 4.39 6.41
CA TYR A 161 -19.49 5.08 5.80
C TYR A 161 -20.50 4.09 5.22
N PRO A 162 -21.80 4.28 5.44
CA PRO A 162 -22.81 3.52 4.71
C PRO A 162 -22.90 4.03 3.27
N VAL A 163 -22.84 3.11 2.31
CA VAL A 163 -23.00 3.40 0.88
C VAL A 163 -24.23 2.66 0.38
N SER A 164 -25.23 3.40 -0.06
CA SER A 164 -26.50 2.85 -0.54
C SER A 164 -26.49 2.67 -2.06
N PHE A 165 -26.79 1.45 -2.49
CA PHE A 165 -27.04 1.08 -3.86
C PHE A 165 -28.54 0.71 -3.96
N GLY A 166 -29.23 1.11 -4.98
CA GLY A 166 -30.65 0.90 -5.25
C GLY A 166 -31.46 0.00 -4.29
N GLY A 167 -31.10 -1.24 -4.09
CA GLY A 167 -31.81 -2.20 -3.25
C GLY A 167 -31.09 -2.64 -1.97
N PHE A 168 -29.87 -2.15 -1.69
CA PHE A 168 -29.07 -2.55 -0.53
C PHE A 168 -28.08 -1.48 -0.08
N THR A 169 -27.55 -1.61 1.13
CA THR A 169 -26.50 -0.73 1.68
C THR A 169 -25.34 -1.56 2.16
N VAL A 170 -24.13 -1.12 1.87
CA VAL A 170 -22.87 -1.72 2.34
C VAL A 170 -22.15 -0.75 3.27
N GLN A 171 -21.29 -1.27 4.14
CA GLN A 171 -20.37 -0.47 4.94
C GLN A 171 -19.03 -0.39 4.21
N SER A 172 -18.59 0.83 3.96
CA SER A 172 -17.27 1.11 3.41
C SER A 172 -16.35 1.58 4.52
N ARG A 173 -15.17 0.98 4.61
CA ARG A 173 -14.12 1.38 5.56
C ARG A 173 -13.02 2.15 4.86
N LEU A 174 -12.52 3.16 5.55
CA LEU A 174 -11.37 3.94 5.11
C LEU A 174 -10.06 3.27 5.53
N TYR A 175 -9.14 3.17 4.60
CA TYR A 175 -7.74 2.83 4.79
C TYR A 175 -6.86 3.96 4.28
N ASP A 176 -5.72 4.17 4.92
CA ASP A 176 -4.76 5.20 4.54
C ASP A 176 -3.43 4.58 4.12
N ILE A 177 -2.79 5.18 3.11
CA ILE A 177 -1.36 5.03 2.83
C ILE A 177 -0.71 6.41 3.00
N ASP A 178 0.39 6.46 3.76
CA ASP A 178 1.23 7.65 3.82
C ASP A 178 2.10 7.73 2.56
N VAL A 179 1.88 8.75 1.77
CA VAL A 179 2.69 9.05 0.59
C VAL A 179 3.82 9.98 1.01
N VAL A 180 5.02 9.44 1.04
CA VAL A 180 6.23 10.19 1.44
C VAL A 180 6.77 10.92 0.22
N GLY A 181 6.71 12.24 0.27
CA GLY A 181 7.28 13.10 -0.74
C GLY A 181 8.74 13.47 -0.42
N TYR A 182 9.45 13.93 -1.45
CA TYR A 182 10.75 14.54 -1.27
C TYR A 182 10.64 15.80 -0.38
N ASN A 183 11.73 16.28 0.20
CA ASN A 183 11.73 17.46 1.09
C ASN A 183 10.95 17.31 2.41
N ASN A 184 10.94 16.13 3.00
CA ASN A 184 10.43 15.90 4.36
C ASN A 184 8.93 16.18 4.54
N ARG A 185 8.11 15.88 3.53
CA ARG A 185 6.67 16.07 3.54
C ARG A 185 5.93 14.78 3.31
N THR A 186 4.69 14.74 3.76
CA THR A 186 3.77 13.61 3.52
C THR A 186 2.39 14.12 3.13
N THR A 187 1.69 13.28 2.40
CA THR A 187 0.25 13.41 2.19
C THR A 187 -0.42 12.04 2.36
N LYS A 188 -1.73 12.01 2.36
CA LYS A 188 -2.51 10.77 2.52
C LYS A 188 -3.10 10.32 1.19
N LEU A 189 -3.05 9.02 0.96
CA LEU A 189 -3.90 8.35 -0.01
C LEU A 189 -4.99 7.61 0.75
N HIS A 190 -6.21 8.12 0.66
CA HIS A 190 -7.42 7.57 1.27
C HIS A 190 -8.04 6.54 0.35
N LEU A 191 -8.16 5.31 0.81
CA LEU A 191 -8.66 4.17 0.04
C LEU A 191 -9.89 3.59 0.74
N PHE A 192 -10.97 3.42 -0.03
CA PHE A 192 -12.22 2.87 0.48
C PHE A 192 -12.39 1.42 0.05
N ASP A 193 -12.70 0.56 1.02
CA ASP A 193 -12.98 -0.86 0.82
C ASP A 193 -14.36 -1.20 1.40
N ILE A 194 -14.94 -2.30 0.94
CA ILE A 194 -16.19 -2.84 1.47
C ILE A 194 -15.87 -3.72 2.68
N GLU A 195 -16.45 -3.40 3.85
CA GLU A 195 -16.17 -4.12 5.08
C GLU A 195 -16.89 -5.48 5.19
N SER A 196 -17.97 -5.67 4.45
CA SER A 196 -18.86 -6.83 4.55
C SER A 196 -18.76 -7.77 3.35
N VAL A 197 -17.54 -8.10 2.92
CA VAL A 197 -17.31 -9.10 1.88
C VAL A 197 -17.35 -10.50 2.48
N ASP A 198 -18.07 -11.41 1.83
CA ASP A 198 -18.01 -12.83 2.16
C ASP A 198 -16.80 -13.46 1.48
N GLU A 199 -15.67 -13.50 2.17
CA GLU A 199 -14.41 -14.04 1.64
C GLU A 199 -14.48 -15.54 1.33
N SER A 200 -15.47 -16.26 1.85
CA SER A 200 -15.65 -17.70 1.60
C SER A 200 -15.98 -18.04 0.15
N ILE A 201 -16.43 -17.04 -0.63
CA ILE A 201 -16.72 -17.20 -2.06
C ILE A 201 -15.48 -17.10 -2.95
N VAL A 202 -14.35 -16.61 -2.40
CA VAL A 202 -13.11 -16.44 -3.15
C VAL A 202 -12.38 -17.77 -3.19
N GLY A 203 -12.38 -18.39 -4.37
CA GLY A 203 -11.60 -19.61 -4.65
C GLY A 203 -10.33 -19.31 -5.43
N ASP A 204 -9.73 -20.36 -5.98
CA ASP A 204 -8.52 -20.26 -6.83
C ASP A 204 -8.81 -19.60 -8.20
N THR A 205 -10.07 -19.34 -8.51
CA THR A 205 -10.53 -18.67 -9.73
C THR A 205 -11.45 -17.51 -9.38
N ILE A 206 -11.63 -16.59 -10.33
CA ILE A 206 -12.57 -15.46 -10.21
C ILE A 206 -14.01 -15.86 -10.55
N ASP A 207 -14.34 -17.14 -10.52
CA ASP A 207 -15.70 -17.63 -10.74
C ASP A 207 -16.52 -17.42 -9.46
N PHE A 208 -17.53 -16.56 -9.53
CA PHE A 208 -18.38 -16.18 -8.42
C PHE A 208 -19.83 -15.95 -8.88
N ASP A 209 -20.76 -16.06 -7.95
CA ASP A 209 -22.16 -15.81 -8.21
C ASP A 209 -22.43 -14.31 -8.43
N LYS A 210 -22.72 -13.95 -9.68
CA LYS A 210 -23.03 -12.56 -10.07
C LYS A 210 -24.40 -12.08 -9.61
N ASP A 211 -25.28 -12.99 -9.21
CA ASP A 211 -26.62 -12.64 -8.78
C ASP A 211 -26.65 -12.11 -7.33
N ASP A 212 -25.62 -12.37 -6.52
CA ASP A 212 -25.45 -11.85 -5.19
C ASP A 212 -24.45 -10.67 -5.14
N ILE A 213 -24.81 -9.56 -5.77
CA ILE A 213 -23.99 -8.35 -5.84
C ILE A 213 -23.59 -7.85 -4.44
N LYS A 214 -24.45 -7.99 -3.44
CA LYS A 214 -24.17 -7.50 -2.09
C LYS A 214 -22.98 -8.21 -1.44
N LYS A 215 -22.85 -9.51 -1.65
CA LYS A 215 -21.72 -10.31 -1.13
C LYS A 215 -20.47 -10.18 -1.99
N ASN A 216 -20.65 -9.97 -3.29
CA ASN A 216 -19.60 -10.02 -4.28
C ASN A 216 -19.15 -8.62 -4.75
N LEU A 217 -19.64 -7.54 -4.14
CA LEU A 217 -19.43 -6.18 -4.66
C LEU A 217 -17.93 -5.85 -4.85
N THR A 218 -17.06 -6.27 -3.95
CA THR A 218 -15.62 -6.06 -4.09
C THR A 218 -15.05 -6.74 -5.32
N LEU A 219 -15.58 -7.91 -5.70
CA LEU A 219 -15.16 -8.65 -6.90
C LEU A 219 -15.68 -8.01 -8.19
N PHE A 220 -16.77 -7.21 -8.09
CA PHE A 220 -17.31 -6.47 -9.23
C PHE A 220 -16.56 -5.18 -9.54
N LEU A 221 -15.65 -4.76 -8.68
CA LEU A 221 -14.79 -3.61 -8.95
C LEU A 221 -13.69 -3.92 -9.97
N TYR A 222 -13.51 -5.23 -10.27
CA TYR A 222 -12.64 -5.76 -11.34
C TYR A 222 -13.24 -6.95 -12.02
#